data_a543f575915476f826df056b8c2ac138
#
_entry.id   a543f575915476f826df056b8c2ac138
#
_cell.length_a   1.000
_cell.length_b   1.000
_cell.length_c   1.000
_cell.angle_alpha   90.00
_cell.angle_beta   90.00
_cell.angle_gamma   90.00
#
_symmetry.space_group_name_H-M   'P 1'
#
loop_
_entity.id
_entity.type
_entity.pdbx_description
1 polymer ?
#
loop_
_entity_poly.entity_id
_entity_poly.type
_entity_poly.pdbx_seq_one_letter_code
_entity_poly.pdbx_strand_id
1 'polypeptide(L)'
;MEQLMEKTIACVRAAGEIVRNGSKELSVEEKGFANYVTNIDLAVQRELNGALNAMEPEAEFISEENETNDYATRKAKWILDPIDGTTNLIHGYPHVAISVAYVGPERRFGIVYNPFNGELFTALSGAGAWLNGERLVVSRNAALGDCIF
;
A
#
# COMPACT_ATOMS: atom_id res chain seq x y z
N MET A 1 -8.98 -0.01 -17.37
CA MET A 1 -8.53 0.65 -16.10
C MET A 1 -8.98 -0.15 -14.88
N GLU A 2 -10.25 -0.43 -14.75
CA GLU A 2 -10.79 -1.29 -13.68
C GLU A 2 -10.07 -2.63 -13.59
N GLN A 3 -9.82 -3.28 -14.72
CA GLN A 3 -9.13 -4.57 -14.75
C GLN A 3 -7.70 -4.55 -14.17
N LEU A 4 -6.90 -3.49 -14.39
CA LEU A 4 -5.56 -3.38 -13.79
C LEU A 4 -5.66 -3.20 -12.27
N MET A 5 -6.55 -2.31 -11.84
CA MET A 5 -6.79 -2.06 -10.42
C MET A 5 -7.34 -3.32 -9.71
N GLU A 6 -8.28 -4.05 -10.32
CA GLU A 6 -8.80 -5.32 -9.77
C GLU A 6 -7.71 -6.38 -9.62
N LYS A 7 -6.84 -6.54 -10.63
CA LYS A 7 -5.69 -7.45 -10.53
C LYS A 7 -4.73 -7.03 -9.43
N THR A 8 -4.48 -5.73 -9.30
CA THR A 8 -3.62 -5.19 -8.22
C THR A 8 -4.24 -5.46 -6.85
N ILE A 9 -5.55 -5.27 -6.69
CA ILE A 9 -6.27 -5.61 -5.44
C ILE A 9 -6.09 -7.09 -5.09
N ALA A 10 -6.18 -7.98 -6.05
CA ALA A 10 -5.98 -9.41 -5.81
C ALA A 10 -4.56 -9.72 -5.30
N CYS A 11 -3.53 -9.08 -5.90
CA CYS A 11 -2.15 -9.23 -5.46
C CYS A 11 -1.92 -8.65 -4.06
N VAL A 12 -2.48 -7.48 -3.76
CA VAL A 12 -2.37 -6.85 -2.43
C VAL A 12 -3.05 -7.71 -1.35
N ARG A 13 -4.21 -8.31 -1.66
CA ARG A 13 -4.86 -9.26 -0.74
C ARG A 13 -4.03 -10.51 -0.51
N ALA A 14 -3.40 -11.07 -1.55
CA ALA A 14 -2.50 -12.22 -1.43
C ALA A 14 -1.27 -11.86 -0.58
N ALA A 15 -0.67 -10.69 -0.79
CA ALA A 15 0.42 -10.18 0.02
C ALA A 15 0.01 -9.98 1.50
N GLY A 16 -1.25 -9.61 1.76
CA GLY A 16 -1.79 -9.52 3.11
C GLY A 16 -1.79 -10.85 3.88
N GLU A 17 -1.85 -12.00 3.18
CA GLU A 17 -1.68 -13.30 3.82
C GLU A 17 -0.24 -13.51 4.33
N ILE A 18 0.76 -12.96 3.62
CA ILE A 18 2.15 -12.98 4.06
C ILE A 18 2.27 -12.24 5.40
N VAL A 19 1.64 -11.07 5.50
CA VAL A 19 1.65 -10.27 6.74
C VAL A 19 1.00 -11.03 7.89
N ARG A 20 -0.21 -11.58 7.69
CA ARG A 20 -0.93 -12.31 8.75
C ARG A 20 -0.19 -13.56 9.23
N ASN A 21 0.39 -14.31 8.30
CA ASN A 21 1.07 -15.55 8.62
C ASN A 21 2.47 -15.32 9.16
N GLY A 22 3.19 -14.31 8.62
CA GLY A 22 4.57 -14.00 8.98
C GLY A 22 4.72 -13.30 10.33
N SER A 23 3.66 -12.66 10.85
CA SER A 23 3.71 -11.96 12.13
C SER A 23 4.11 -12.83 13.34
N LYS A 24 4.10 -14.14 13.19
CA LYS A 24 4.52 -15.11 14.22
C LYS A 24 6.03 -15.39 14.25
N GLU A 25 6.73 -15.08 13.18
CA GLU A 25 8.17 -15.36 12.97
C GLU A 25 8.88 -14.08 12.48
N LEU A 26 8.70 -12.98 13.23
CA LEU A 26 9.30 -11.70 12.90
C LEU A 26 10.80 -11.71 13.18
N SER A 27 11.60 -11.32 12.18
CA SER A 27 12.96 -10.81 12.38
C SER A 27 12.99 -9.33 12.04
N VAL A 28 13.64 -8.55 12.91
CA VAL A 28 13.65 -7.09 12.84
C VAL A 28 15.09 -6.63 12.59
N GLU A 29 15.26 -5.73 11.62
CA GLU A 29 16.51 -5.02 11.37
C GLU A 29 16.28 -3.52 11.55
N GLU A 30 17.19 -2.86 12.27
CA GLU A 30 17.16 -1.42 12.48
C GLU A 30 17.95 -0.71 11.36
N LYS A 31 17.29 0.11 10.56
CA LYS A 31 17.90 0.93 9.50
C LYS A 31 18.45 2.27 10.01
N GLY A 32 18.03 2.70 11.21
CA GLY A 32 18.39 3.97 11.83
C GLY A 32 17.49 4.27 13.00
N PHE A 33 17.66 5.43 13.66
CA PHE A 33 16.90 5.78 14.86
C PHE A 33 15.40 5.67 14.63
N ALA A 34 14.73 4.72 15.32
CA ALA A 34 13.31 4.40 15.22
C ALA A 34 12.83 4.04 13.80
N ASN A 35 13.73 3.60 12.92
CA ASN A 35 13.40 3.13 11.58
C ASN A 35 13.75 1.65 11.46
N TYR A 36 12.73 0.82 11.27
CA TYR A 36 12.82 -0.63 11.28
C TYR A 36 12.33 -1.22 9.95
N VAL A 37 12.92 -2.33 9.56
CA VAL A 37 12.42 -3.22 8.51
C VAL A 37 12.33 -4.64 9.07
N THR A 38 11.35 -5.38 8.61
CA THR A 38 11.21 -6.79 8.97
C THR A 38 11.36 -7.69 7.76
N ASN A 39 11.56 -8.98 8.01
CA ASN A 39 11.52 -10.00 6.97
C ASN A 39 10.18 -10.01 6.21
N ILE A 40 9.11 -9.50 6.81
CA ILE A 40 7.77 -9.40 6.20
C ILE A 40 7.74 -8.27 5.17
N ASP A 41 8.28 -7.09 5.49
CA ASP A 41 8.39 -5.95 4.55
C ASP A 41 9.06 -6.42 3.26
N LEU A 42 10.21 -7.09 3.38
CA LEU A 42 10.97 -7.60 2.25
C LEU A 42 10.22 -8.71 1.48
N ALA A 43 9.48 -9.57 2.17
CA ALA A 43 8.69 -10.62 1.53
C ALA A 43 7.50 -10.04 0.75
N VAL A 44 6.76 -9.09 1.33
CA VAL A 44 5.66 -8.36 0.69
C VAL A 44 6.17 -7.58 -0.51
N GLN A 45 7.27 -6.84 -0.36
CA GLN A 45 7.88 -6.11 -1.48
C GLN A 45 8.24 -7.04 -2.64
N ARG A 46 8.88 -8.17 -2.38
CA ARG A 46 9.29 -9.12 -3.42
C ARG A 46 8.10 -9.69 -4.17
N GLU A 47 7.06 -10.10 -3.45
CA GLU A 47 5.84 -10.64 -4.02
C GLU A 47 5.15 -9.60 -4.92
N LEU A 48 4.91 -8.40 -4.41
CA LEU A 48 4.25 -7.34 -5.16
C LEU A 48 5.09 -6.82 -6.32
N ASN A 49 6.40 -6.67 -6.16
CA ASN A 49 7.29 -6.25 -7.25
C ASN A 49 7.18 -7.21 -8.44
N GLY A 50 7.25 -8.52 -8.19
CA GLY A 50 7.11 -9.53 -9.25
C GLY A 50 5.75 -9.45 -9.97
N ALA A 51 4.66 -9.37 -9.20
CA ALA A 51 3.31 -9.32 -9.75
C ALA A 51 3.02 -8.02 -10.50
N LEU A 52 3.41 -6.87 -9.96
CA LEU A 52 3.16 -5.54 -10.54
C LEU A 52 3.97 -5.32 -11.81
N ASN A 53 5.25 -5.72 -11.82
CA ASN A 53 6.09 -5.66 -13.01
C ASN A 53 5.59 -6.58 -14.14
N ALA A 54 4.99 -7.72 -13.82
CA ALA A 54 4.39 -8.59 -14.83
C ALA A 54 3.15 -7.96 -15.49
N MET A 55 2.44 -7.06 -14.78
CA MET A 55 1.26 -6.35 -15.31
C MET A 55 1.62 -5.15 -16.18
N GLU A 56 2.64 -4.38 -15.79
CA GLU A 56 3.09 -3.16 -16.47
C GLU A 56 4.63 -3.14 -16.49
N PRO A 57 5.28 -3.91 -17.39
CA PRO A 57 6.74 -4.08 -17.41
C PRO A 57 7.53 -2.80 -17.66
N GLU A 58 6.91 -1.82 -18.32
CA GLU A 58 7.52 -0.52 -18.64
C GLU A 58 7.39 0.51 -17.49
N ALA A 59 6.61 0.19 -16.45
CA ALA A 59 6.44 1.06 -15.29
C ALA A 59 7.66 0.93 -14.36
N GLU A 60 8.09 2.06 -13.83
CA GLU A 60 9.12 2.09 -12.79
C GLU A 60 8.55 1.63 -11.45
N PHE A 61 9.35 0.91 -10.69
CA PHE A 61 8.96 0.44 -9.37
C PHE A 61 9.69 1.21 -8.29
N ILE A 62 8.95 1.99 -7.54
CA ILE A 62 9.39 2.78 -6.39
C ILE A 62 8.89 2.11 -5.13
N SER A 63 9.75 1.84 -4.16
CA SER A 63 9.38 1.29 -2.87
C SER A 63 10.16 1.95 -1.74
N GLU A 64 9.56 2.02 -0.56
CA GLU A 64 10.23 2.50 0.65
C GLU A 64 11.48 1.67 0.96
N GLU A 65 11.44 0.37 0.70
CA GLU A 65 12.53 -0.57 0.97
C GLU A 65 13.61 -0.61 -0.12
N ASN A 66 13.51 0.23 -1.17
CA ASN A 66 14.55 0.35 -2.17
C ASN A 66 15.67 1.28 -1.67
N GLU A 67 16.94 0.90 -1.90
CA GLU A 67 18.09 1.76 -1.59
C GLU A 67 18.07 3.09 -2.37
N THR A 68 17.58 3.05 -3.61
CA THR A 68 17.46 4.22 -4.47
C THR A 68 16.15 4.20 -5.25
N ASN A 69 15.50 5.38 -5.35
CA ASN A 69 14.28 5.56 -6.13
C ASN A 69 14.44 6.74 -7.09
N ASP A 70 14.06 6.57 -8.36
CA ASP A 70 14.00 7.67 -9.32
C ASP A 70 12.57 8.24 -9.40
N TYR A 71 12.38 9.41 -8.80
CA TYR A 71 11.11 10.12 -8.81
C TYR A 71 10.93 11.06 -10.02
N ALA A 72 12.00 11.32 -10.78
CA ALA A 72 12.04 12.38 -11.78
C ALA A 72 11.53 11.95 -13.16
N THR A 73 11.37 10.65 -13.42
CA THR A 73 10.98 10.20 -14.75
C THR A 73 9.51 10.48 -15.05
N ARG A 74 9.18 10.63 -16.35
CA ARG A 74 7.82 10.81 -16.83
C ARG A 74 7.09 9.50 -17.16
N LYS A 75 7.72 8.36 -16.92
CA LYS A 75 7.14 7.03 -17.14
C LYS A 75 6.04 6.73 -16.13
N ALA A 76 5.23 5.74 -16.43
CA ALA A 76 4.32 5.17 -15.45
C ALA A 76 5.12 4.60 -14.27
N LYS A 77 4.52 4.64 -13.07
CA LYS A 77 5.18 4.20 -11.84
C LYS A 77 4.25 3.38 -10.98
N TRP A 78 4.80 2.33 -10.41
CA TRP A 78 4.28 1.70 -9.20
C TRP A 78 4.97 2.34 -8.00
N ILE A 79 4.20 2.70 -6.99
CA ILE A 79 4.71 3.22 -5.72
C ILE A 79 4.19 2.30 -4.63
N LEU A 80 5.08 1.68 -3.88
CA LEU A 80 4.77 0.69 -2.86
C LEU A 80 5.36 1.10 -1.52
N ASP A 81 4.53 1.05 -0.49
CA ASP A 81 4.94 0.87 0.90
C ASP A 81 4.47 -0.54 1.31
N PRO A 82 5.40 -1.48 1.54
CA PRO A 82 5.07 -2.86 1.84
C PRO A 82 4.34 -3.01 3.17
N ILE A 83 4.77 -2.27 4.18
CA ILE A 83 4.22 -2.28 5.54
C ILE A 83 4.24 -0.87 6.13
N ASP A 84 3.23 -0.09 5.86
CA ASP A 84 2.98 1.13 6.63
C ASP A 84 2.58 0.76 8.06
N GLY A 85 3.38 1.20 9.02
CA GLY A 85 3.23 0.85 10.42
C GLY A 85 4.08 -0.34 10.87
N THR A 86 5.31 -0.49 10.38
CA THR A 86 6.26 -1.55 10.77
C THR A 86 6.45 -1.61 12.29
N THR A 87 6.53 -0.45 12.98
CA THR A 87 6.58 -0.40 14.44
C THR A 87 5.35 -1.03 15.09
N ASN A 88 4.16 -0.79 14.54
CA ASN A 88 2.93 -1.41 15.03
C ASN A 88 2.96 -2.92 14.85
N LEU A 89 3.45 -3.40 13.70
CA LEU A 89 3.60 -4.82 13.42
C LEU A 89 4.54 -5.50 14.44
N ILE A 90 5.69 -4.88 14.72
CA ILE A 90 6.68 -5.37 15.69
C ILE A 90 6.07 -5.53 17.08
N HIS A 91 5.22 -4.60 17.49
CA HIS A 91 4.56 -4.62 18.80
C HIS A 91 3.21 -5.37 18.82
N GLY A 92 2.84 -6.04 17.72
CA GLY A 92 1.59 -6.80 17.63
C GLY A 92 0.33 -5.91 17.60
N TYR A 93 0.46 -4.63 17.28
CA TYR A 93 -0.67 -3.72 17.14
C TYR A 93 -1.23 -3.81 15.71
N PRO A 94 -2.52 -4.18 15.51
CA PRO A 94 -3.06 -4.53 14.19
C PRO A 94 -3.39 -3.31 13.30
N HIS A 95 -2.74 -2.18 13.53
CA HIS A 95 -2.87 -0.96 12.73
C HIS A 95 -1.71 -0.84 11.75
N VAL A 96 -1.81 -1.63 10.69
CA VAL A 96 -0.79 -1.85 9.67
C VAL A 96 -1.46 -1.86 8.30
N ALA A 97 -0.82 -1.33 7.28
CA ALA A 97 -1.35 -1.35 5.93
C ALA A 97 -0.30 -1.72 4.87
N ILE A 98 -0.74 -2.30 3.78
CA ILE A 98 -0.01 -2.37 2.50
C ILE A 98 -0.55 -1.25 1.63
N SER A 99 0.32 -0.38 1.15
CA SER A 99 -0.06 0.77 0.32
C SER A 99 0.55 0.66 -1.07
N VAL A 100 -0.30 0.69 -2.12
CA VAL A 100 0.13 0.62 -3.52
C VAL A 100 -0.52 1.73 -4.30
N ALA A 101 0.26 2.46 -5.09
CA ALA A 101 -0.27 3.38 -6.07
C ALA A 101 0.29 3.10 -7.48
N TYR A 102 -0.55 3.27 -8.48
CA TYR A 102 -0.15 3.36 -9.87
C TYR A 102 -0.33 4.78 -10.38
N VAL A 103 0.73 5.35 -10.93
CA VAL A 103 0.74 6.70 -11.49
C VAL A 103 1.22 6.63 -12.93
N GLY A 104 0.28 6.60 -13.87
CA GLY A 104 0.55 6.67 -15.30
C GLY A 104 0.09 7.97 -15.92
N PRO A 105 0.41 8.22 -17.21
CA PRO A 105 0.04 9.45 -17.91
C PRO A 105 -1.46 9.73 -17.93
N GLU A 106 -2.24 8.69 -18.12
CA GLU A 106 -3.70 8.75 -18.29
C GLU A 106 -4.47 8.15 -17.10
N ARG A 107 -3.79 7.43 -16.23
CA ARG A 107 -4.41 6.61 -15.18
C ARG A 107 -3.69 6.80 -13.86
N ARG A 108 -4.44 6.96 -12.80
CA ARG A 108 -3.91 6.97 -11.43
C ARG A 108 -4.91 6.28 -10.53
N PHE A 109 -4.45 5.35 -9.73
CA PHE A 109 -5.24 4.75 -8.67
C PHE A 109 -4.37 4.45 -7.45
N GLY A 110 -5.01 4.34 -6.31
CA GLY A 110 -4.37 3.97 -5.05
C GLY A 110 -5.17 2.90 -4.34
N ILE A 111 -4.47 2.06 -3.60
CA ILE A 111 -4.99 0.96 -2.80
C ILE A 111 -4.27 0.99 -1.46
N VAL A 112 -5.03 0.97 -0.36
CA VAL A 112 -4.50 0.80 0.99
C VAL A 112 -5.28 -0.34 1.64
N TYR A 113 -4.60 -1.37 2.09
CA TYR A 113 -5.19 -2.58 2.63
C TYR A 113 -4.65 -2.91 4.01
N ASN A 114 -5.52 -2.93 5.02
CA ASN A 114 -5.17 -3.47 6.32
C ASN A 114 -5.47 -4.99 6.35
N PRO A 115 -4.44 -5.86 6.42
CA PRO A 115 -4.65 -7.31 6.37
C PRO A 115 -5.28 -7.89 7.64
N PHE A 116 -5.26 -7.18 8.77
CA PHE A 116 -5.79 -7.69 10.05
C PHE A 116 -7.29 -7.49 10.21
N ASN A 117 -7.83 -6.35 9.75
CA ASN A 117 -9.26 -6.06 9.84
C ASN A 117 -9.99 -6.19 8.50
N GLY A 118 -9.25 -6.37 7.38
CA GLY A 118 -9.82 -6.54 6.04
C GLY A 118 -10.29 -5.23 5.38
N GLU A 119 -10.01 -4.08 5.96
CA GLU A 119 -10.32 -2.79 5.34
C GLU A 119 -9.49 -2.57 4.09
N LEU A 120 -10.18 -2.39 2.95
CA LEU A 120 -9.61 -2.11 1.65
C LEU A 120 -10.10 -0.75 1.17
N PHE A 121 -9.25 0.24 1.27
CA PHE A 121 -9.47 1.55 0.66
C PHE A 121 -8.97 1.53 -0.77
N THR A 122 -9.77 2.03 -1.68
CA THR A 122 -9.40 2.19 -3.08
C THR A 122 -9.80 3.57 -3.59
N ALA A 123 -8.99 4.13 -4.48
CA ALA A 123 -9.30 5.39 -5.13
C ALA A 123 -8.90 5.34 -6.60
N LEU A 124 -9.74 5.92 -7.46
CA LEU A 124 -9.50 6.03 -8.89
C LEU A 124 -9.66 7.49 -9.30
N SER A 125 -8.64 8.03 -9.97
CA SER A 125 -8.65 9.43 -10.41
C SER A 125 -9.85 9.72 -11.29
N GLY A 126 -10.62 10.76 -10.94
CA GLY A 126 -11.84 11.16 -11.63
C GLY A 126 -13.10 10.33 -11.31
N ALA A 127 -12.98 9.22 -10.57
CA ALA A 127 -14.11 8.36 -10.24
C ALA A 127 -14.52 8.40 -8.75
N GLY A 128 -13.56 8.60 -7.84
CA GLY A 128 -13.81 8.70 -6.40
C GLY A 128 -12.98 7.73 -5.57
N ALA A 129 -13.43 7.48 -4.34
CA ALA A 129 -12.81 6.57 -3.39
C ALA A 129 -13.87 5.65 -2.74
N TRP A 130 -13.41 4.47 -2.31
CA TRP A 130 -14.26 3.43 -1.72
C TRP A 130 -13.56 2.75 -0.55
N LEU A 131 -14.36 2.30 0.41
CA LEU A 131 -13.96 1.36 1.47
C LEU A 131 -14.76 0.06 1.28
N ASN A 132 -14.05 -1.04 1.04
CA ASN A 132 -14.66 -2.36 0.81
C ASN A 132 -15.77 -2.35 -0.27
N GLY A 133 -15.60 -1.51 -1.31
CA GLY A 133 -16.56 -1.34 -2.40
C GLY A 133 -17.69 -0.33 -2.11
N GLU A 134 -17.83 0.17 -0.88
CA GLU A 134 -18.77 1.23 -0.54
C GLU A 134 -18.14 2.60 -0.81
N ARG A 135 -18.86 3.46 -1.53
CA ARG A 135 -18.34 4.78 -1.91
C ARG A 135 -18.17 5.68 -0.69
N LEU A 136 -16.98 6.24 -0.56
CA LEU A 136 -16.67 7.24 0.47
C LEU A 136 -17.11 8.62 0.03
N VAL A 137 -17.66 9.38 0.99
CA VAL A 137 -17.99 10.80 0.84
C VAL A 137 -17.42 11.56 2.04
N VAL A 138 -16.96 12.78 1.81
CA VAL A 138 -16.47 13.64 2.89
C VAL A 138 -17.64 14.04 3.81
N SER A 139 -17.33 14.27 5.09
CA SER A 139 -18.33 14.81 6.03
C SER A 139 -18.83 16.17 5.56
N ARG A 140 -20.06 16.50 5.94
CA ARG A 140 -20.68 17.81 5.63
C ARG A 140 -20.51 18.81 6.78
N ASN A 141 -19.65 18.53 7.75
CA ASN A 141 -19.37 19.45 8.86
C ASN A 141 -18.78 20.74 8.29
N ALA A 142 -19.47 21.86 8.53
CA ALA A 142 -19.09 23.16 8.00
C ALA A 142 -18.36 24.02 9.04
N ALA A 143 -18.45 23.70 10.32
CA ALA A 143 -17.82 24.43 11.41
C ALA A 143 -16.68 23.60 12.04
N LEU A 144 -15.57 24.28 12.37
CA LEU A 144 -14.43 23.66 13.05
C LEU A 144 -14.82 23.07 14.41
N GLY A 145 -15.83 23.65 15.11
CA GLY A 145 -16.33 23.13 16.38
C GLY A 145 -16.98 21.77 16.31
N ASP A 146 -17.34 21.29 15.11
CA ASP A 146 -17.95 19.99 14.88
C ASP A 146 -16.91 18.93 14.45
N CYS A 147 -15.63 19.29 14.46
CA CYS A 147 -14.52 18.41 14.04
C CYS A 147 -13.72 17.92 15.26
N ILE A 148 -13.11 16.74 15.11
CA ILE A 148 -12.14 16.20 16.05
C ILE A 148 -10.73 16.47 15.47
N PHE A 149 -9.84 16.97 16.30
CA PHE A 149 -8.45 17.26 15.93
C PHE A 149 -7.49 16.43 16.78
#